data_7fddfa741264aaaf04183ce202f638e0
#
_entry.id   7fddfa741264aaaf04183ce202f638e0
#
_cell.length_a   1.000
_cell.length_b   1.000
_cell.length_c   1.000
_cell.angle_alpha   90.00
_cell.angle_beta   90.00
_cell.angle_gamma   90.00
#
_symmetry.space_group_name_H-M   'P 1'
#
loop_
_entity.id
_entity.type
_entity.pdbx_description
1 polymer ?
#
loop_
_entity_poly.entity_id
_entity_poly.type
_entity_poly.pdbx_seq_one_letter_code
_entity_poly.pdbx_strand_id
1 'polypeptide(L)'
;MRTLVNDHLRYVIGWTIKFLGLVGSGAQILQIISFRANQKRLKRKYGIRPDTLVLPYGPQIENSIRNAANMHGSNARFATTSGSTGKPKEILYTRRRLLALKLTFSDMFARVCFASKIARTSLYVFSSFETDTSLTSLLLDERVSPTYLSTLQAPYRVQSHPAIRSLVSKYGSAAVRLWLLTISNPGVLYSTNPSTISTFLDELASEWPRSSRLIKDWCNDPASFSPAVHQIFRRLKSRGYRKRLKQIALSQSPMSLASCAPAVKTYICWTGGYVQPFLDRLAKHLPTPRYTLIPMYSMSTETIETLPHFGDHDVAFIPLAPGVVYEFLNDTGNLIDASQLEPGQLYELVISDAYGLKRYRTDDLFRCVRKIHSLPDLTFVRRRTLEYSFTGEKLTGEQLSIVFDRLRAMYPLTDRLLTCVPSQPPHYKLMLIGDSYSGDDALATSCDALLCEINCEYRAKRASGRLGPIEVQNVKLSDLVATNPTWETQFKFLPLLRAPVLI
;
A
#
# COMPACT_ATOMS: atom_id res chain seq x y z
N MET A 1 -36.94 8.76 11.39
CA MET A 1 -37.16 7.31 11.09
C MET A 1 -36.11 6.73 10.13
N ARG A 2 -35.88 7.23 8.91
CA ARG A 2 -34.86 6.67 7.97
C ARG A 2 -33.40 6.65 8.48
N THR A 3 -32.99 7.55 9.37
CA THR A 3 -31.64 7.56 9.98
C THR A 3 -31.49 6.48 11.06
N LEU A 4 -32.51 6.18 11.83
CA LEU A 4 -32.53 5.08 12.82
C LEU A 4 -32.47 3.70 12.12
N VAL A 5 -33.19 3.53 11.02
CA VAL A 5 -33.14 2.30 10.21
C VAL A 5 -31.73 2.09 9.63
N ASN A 6 -31.05 3.16 9.17
CA ASN A 6 -29.68 3.06 8.68
C ASN A 6 -28.67 2.71 9.76
N ASP A 7 -28.84 3.21 10.99
CA ASP A 7 -27.92 2.89 12.08
C ASP A 7 -28.14 1.47 12.62
N HIS A 8 -29.40 1.00 12.64
CA HIS A 8 -29.70 -0.38 13.00
C HIS A 8 -29.17 -1.37 11.94
N LEU A 9 -29.35 -1.08 10.67
CA LEU A 9 -28.79 -1.86 9.58
C LEU A 9 -27.24 -1.93 9.64
N ARG A 10 -26.58 -0.82 9.96
CA ARG A 10 -25.12 -0.78 10.15
C ARG A 10 -24.67 -1.65 11.32
N TYR A 11 -25.46 -1.67 12.39
CA TYR A 11 -25.18 -2.51 13.55
C TYR A 11 -25.28 -4.00 13.21
N VAL A 12 -26.37 -4.41 12.56
CA VAL A 12 -26.56 -5.80 12.07
C VAL A 12 -25.43 -6.20 11.12
N ILE A 13 -25.08 -5.35 10.16
CA ILE A 13 -23.96 -5.58 9.24
C ILE A 13 -22.66 -5.77 10.01
N GLY A 14 -22.41 -4.95 11.03
CA GLY A 14 -21.20 -5.05 11.86
C GLY A 14 -21.08 -6.40 12.58
N TRP A 15 -22.18 -6.93 13.12
CA TRP A 15 -22.25 -8.27 13.71
C TRP A 15 -22.02 -9.36 12.69
N THR A 16 -22.65 -9.26 11.52
CA THR A 16 -22.46 -10.21 10.41
C THR A 16 -21.00 -10.27 9.98
N ILE A 17 -20.33 -9.12 9.84
CA ILE A 17 -18.90 -9.07 9.49
C ILE A 17 -18.06 -9.80 10.52
N LYS A 18 -18.29 -9.54 11.81
CA LYS A 18 -17.51 -10.20 12.88
C LYS A 18 -17.77 -11.70 12.93
N PHE A 19 -19.00 -12.13 12.73
CA PHE A 19 -19.33 -13.56 12.63
C PHE A 19 -18.61 -14.22 11.45
N LEU A 20 -18.63 -13.59 10.27
CA LEU A 20 -17.86 -14.06 9.12
C LEU A 20 -16.35 -14.10 9.41
N GLY A 21 -15.85 -13.15 10.20
CA GLY A 21 -14.45 -13.13 10.65
C GLY A 21 -14.08 -14.31 11.56
N LEU A 22 -14.98 -14.69 12.47
CA LEU A 22 -14.81 -15.87 13.31
C LEU A 22 -14.75 -17.15 12.46
N VAL A 23 -15.70 -17.32 11.54
CA VAL A 23 -15.74 -18.47 10.62
C VAL A 23 -14.50 -18.50 9.73
N GLY A 24 -14.10 -17.36 9.18
CA GLY A 24 -12.88 -17.20 8.36
C GLY A 24 -11.60 -17.55 9.12
N SER A 25 -11.51 -17.19 10.40
CA SER A 25 -10.37 -17.57 11.25
C SER A 25 -10.28 -19.08 11.45
N GLY A 26 -11.39 -19.77 11.71
CA GLY A 26 -11.44 -21.23 11.77
C GLY A 26 -11.09 -21.89 10.43
N ALA A 27 -11.60 -21.37 9.33
CA ALA A 27 -11.29 -21.86 7.99
C ALA A 27 -9.81 -21.69 7.65
N GLN A 28 -9.15 -20.61 8.11
CA GLN A 28 -7.71 -20.39 7.91
C GLN A 28 -6.86 -21.48 8.58
N ILE A 29 -7.25 -21.93 9.78
CA ILE A 29 -6.53 -23.04 10.46
C ILE A 29 -6.57 -24.30 9.60
N LEU A 30 -7.74 -24.64 9.03
CA LEU A 30 -7.87 -25.79 8.12
C LEU A 30 -7.00 -25.61 6.85
N GLN A 31 -6.92 -24.41 6.32
CA GLN A 31 -6.04 -24.09 5.19
C GLN A 31 -4.56 -24.27 5.54
N ILE A 32 -4.13 -23.86 6.73
CA ILE A 32 -2.75 -24.06 7.22
C ILE A 32 -2.45 -25.55 7.32
N ILE A 33 -3.31 -26.33 7.92
CA ILE A 33 -3.16 -27.79 8.09
C ILE A 33 -3.05 -28.48 6.72
N SER A 34 -3.92 -28.10 5.78
CA SER A 34 -3.98 -28.68 4.43
C SER A 34 -3.01 -28.07 3.42
N PHE A 35 -2.18 -27.10 3.81
CA PHE A 35 -1.34 -26.30 2.91
C PHE A 35 -0.48 -27.17 1.98
N ARG A 36 0.32 -28.09 2.52
CA ARG A 36 1.20 -28.95 1.73
C ARG A 36 0.45 -29.76 0.67
N ALA A 37 -0.67 -30.34 1.04
CA ALA A 37 -1.51 -31.12 0.10
C ALA A 37 -2.08 -30.21 -1.00
N ASN A 38 -2.53 -29.01 -0.61
CA ASN A 38 -3.05 -28.01 -1.56
C ASN A 38 -1.95 -27.53 -2.53
N GLN A 39 -0.74 -27.22 -2.04
CA GLN A 39 0.38 -26.81 -2.90
C GLN A 39 0.74 -27.92 -3.91
N LYS A 40 0.82 -29.18 -3.48
CA LYS A 40 1.05 -30.32 -4.36
C LYS A 40 -0.03 -30.46 -5.43
N ARG A 41 -1.31 -30.28 -5.05
CA ARG A 41 -2.44 -30.29 -5.99
C ARG A 41 -2.34 -29.13 -6.99
N LEU A 42 -2.02 -27.93 -6.55
CA LEU A 42 -1.87 -26.75 -7.42
C LEU A 42 -0.68 -26.89 -8.38
N LYS A 43 0.48 -27.38 -7.91
CA LYS A 43 1.64 -27.65 -8.76
C LYS A 43 1.26 -28.60 -9.91
N ARG A 44 0.57 -29.70 -9.61
CA ARG A 44 0.07 -30.61 -10.63
C ARG A 44 -0.92 -29.95 -11.60
N LYS A 45 -1.88 -29.20 -11.05
CA LYS A 45 -2.91 -28.50 -11.84
C LYS A 45 -2.32 -27.49 -12.82
N TYR A 46 -1.25 -26.78 -12.44
CA TYR A 46 -0.61 -25.78 -13.26
C TYR A 46 0.52 -26.33 -14.13
N GLY A 47 0.77 -27.64 -14.08
CA GLY A 47 1.82 -28.30 -14.83
C GLY A 47 3.22 -27.90 -14.41
N ILE A 48 3.40 -27.59 -13.10
CA ILE A 48 4.72 -27.29 -12.54
C ILE A 48 5.45 -28.58 -12.26
N ARG A 49 6.53 -28.83 -13.01
CA ARG A 49 7.41 -29.99 -12.91
C ARG A 49 8.71 -29.62 -12.20
N PRO A 50 9.49 -30.58 -11.71
CA PRO A 50 10.81 -30.30 -11.12
C PRO A 50 11.74 -29.51 -12.05
N ASP A 51 11.71 -29.80 -13.35
CA ASP A 51 12.49 -29.19 -14.42
C ASP A 51 11.93 -27.85 -14.94
N THR A 52 10.77 -27.40 -14.43
CA THR A 52 10.22 -26.09 -14.82
C THR A 52 11.18 -24.98 -14.38
N LEU A 53 11.62 -24.13 -15.29
CA LEU A 53 12.56 -23.05 -15.02
C LEU A 53 11.96 -21.95 -14.15
N VAL A 54 12.78 -21.35 -13.30
CA VAL A 54 12.46 -20.13 -12.58
C VAL A 54 12.84 -18.94 -13.46
N LEU A 55 11.87 -18.10 -13.79
CA LEU A 55 12.03 -17.03 -14.76
C LEU A 55 11.67 -15.65 -14.18
N PRO A 56 12.49 -14.62 -14.44
CA PRO A 56 12.09 -13.23 -14.22
C PRO A 56 11.02 -12.82 -15.23
N TYR A 57 10.41 -11.65 -15.04
CA TYR A 57 9.51 -11.08 -16.03
C TYR A 57 10.27 -10.81 -17.34
N GLY A 58 9.75 -11.34 -18.43
CA GLY A 58 10.36 -11.24 -19.75
C GLY A 58 9.53 -11.98 -20.79
N PRO A 59 10.04 -12.13 -22.02
CA PRO A 59 9.27 -12.65 -23.17
C PRO A 59 8.58 -13.99 -22.91
N GLN A 60 9.19 -14.89 -22.15
CA GLN A 60 8.61 -16.20 -21.85
C GLN A 60 7.40 -16.10 -20.92
N ILE A 61 7.49 -15.28 -19.85
CA ILE A 61 6.36 -15.02 -18.95
C ILE A 61 5.27 -14.23 -19.68
N GLU A 62 5.62 -13.20 -20.47
CA GLU A 62 4.67 -12.45 -21.28
C GLU A 62 3.89 -13.34 -22.23
N ASN A 63 4.57 -14.25 -22.95
CA ASN A 63 3.93 -15.21 -23.84
C ASN A 63 3.01 -16.17 -23.06
N SER A 64 3.42 -16.63 -21.89
CA SER A 64 2.59 -17.47 -21.03
C SER A 64 1.31 -16.74 -20.58
N ILE A 65 1.44 -15.47 -20.21
CA ILE A 65 0.30 -14.61 -19.84
C ILE A 65 -0.63 -14.37 -21.03
N ARG A 66 -0.08 -14.08 -22.23
CA ARG A 66 -0.85 -13.90 -23.48
C ARG A 66 -1.60 -15.17 -23.87
N ASN A 67 -0.96 -16.33 -23.78
CA ASN A 67 -1.60 -17.61 -24.04
C ASN A 67 -2.76 -17.88 -23.06
N ALA A 68 -2.56 -17.58 -21.78
CA ALA A 68 -3.63 -17.65 -20.80
C ALA A 68 -4.76 -16.65 -21.10
N ALA A 69 -4.44 -15.42 -21.54
CA ALA A 69 -5.42 -14.42 -21.92
C ALA A 69 -6.26 -14.85 -23.14
N ASN A 70 -5.64 -15.46 -24.14
CA ASN A 70 -6.35 -15.98 -25.33
C ASN A 70 -7.40 -17.05 -24.96
N MET A 71 -7.11 -17.89 -23.96
CA MET A 71 -8.07 -18.88 -23.46
C MET A 71 -9.28 -18.24 -22.76
N HIS A 72 -9.16 -17.01 -22.26
CA HIS A 72 -10.22 -16.29 -21.57
C HIS A 72 -10.99 -15.28 -22.45
N GLY A 73 -10.49 -15.00 -23.67
CA GLY A 73 -11.14 -14.14 -24.66
C GLY A 73 -11.53 -12.76 -24.09
N SER A 74 -12.77 -12.35 -24.31
CA SER A 74 -13.28 -11.04 -23.87
C SER A 74 -13.32 -10.80 -22.34
N ASN A 75 -13.13 -11.85 -21.57
CA ASN A 75 -13.02 -11.77 -20.10
C ASN A 75 -11.62 -11.40 -19.59
N ALA A 76 -10.60 -11.40 -20.48
CA ALA A 76 -9.26 -10.99 -20.16
C ALA A 76 -9.16 -9.46 -19.95
N ARG A 77 -8.50 -9.05 -18.90
CA ARG A 77 -8.12 -7.66 -18.59
C ARG A 77 -6.69 -7.66 -18.11
N PHE A 78 -5.99 -6.55 -18.28
CA PHE A 78 -4.63 -6.44 -17.80
C PHE A 78 -4.53 -5.34 -16.73
N ALA A 79 -3.87 -5.66 -15.62
CA ALA A 79 -3.40 -4.67 -14.69
C ALA A 79 -1.92 -4.37 -15.00
N THR A 80 -1.58 -3.10 -15.06
CA THR A 80 -0.19 -2.67 -15.23
C THR A 80 0.45 -2.39 -13.88
N THR A 81 1.73 -2.78 -13.76
CA THR A 81 2.52 -2.40 -12.57
C THR A 81 3.07 -0.99 -12.74
N SER A 82 3.28 -0.29 -11.64
CA SER A 82 3.85 1.06 -11.63
C SER A 82 5.34 1.14 -12.01
N GLY A 83 5.93 0.06 -12.52
CA GLY A 83 7.25 -0.01 -13.13
C GLY A 83 8.37 0.75 -12.42
N SER A 84 8.79 0.31 -11.22
CA SER A 84 9.93 0.91 -10.52
C SER A 84 11.29 0.63 -11.18
N THR A 85 11.36 -0.27 -12.16
CA THR A 85 12.63 -0.77 -12.75
C THR A 85 12.65 -0.82 -14.27
N GLY A 86 11.66 -0.27 -14.99
CA GLY A 86 11.60 -0.34 -16.44
C GLY A 86 10.19 -0.30 -17.03
N LYS A 87 9.96 -1.02 -18.13
CA LYS A 87 8.63 -1.09 -18.76
C LYS A 87 7.58 -1.64 -17.78
N PRO A 88 6.36 -1.06 -17.72
CA PRO A 88 5.27 -1.60 -16.93
C PRO A 88 5.00 -3.06 -17.30
N LYS A 89 4.84 -3.93 -16.30
CA LYS A 89 4.48 -5.33 -16.51
C LYS A 89 2.97 -5.43 -16.65
N GLU A 90 2.50 -6.28 -17.56
CA GLU A 90 1.07 -6.56 -17.76
C GLU A 90 0.71 -7.89 -17.09
N ILE A 91 -0.19 -7.85 -16.11
CA ILE A 91 -0.65 -9.02 -15.37
C ILE A 91 -2.10 -9.32 -15.72
N LEU A 92 -2.38 -10.55 -16.12
CA LEU A 92 -3.73 -10.97 -16.53
C LEU A 92 -4.69 -11.05 -15.34
N TYR A 93 -5.80 -10.34 -15.48
CA TYR A 93 -6.95 -10.44 -14.59
C TYR A 93 -8.20 -10.86 -15.36
N THR A 94 -8.83 -11.93 -14.90
CA THR A 94 -10.14 -12.37 -15.38
C THR A 94 -11.20 -11.97 -14.36
N ARG A 95 -12.48 -11.97 -14.77
CA ARG A 95 -13.60 -11.74 -13.85
C ARG A 95 -13.55 -12.69 -12.63
N ARG A 96 -13.16 -13.96 -12.86
CA ARG A 96 -13.03 -14.96 -11.79
C ARG A 96 -11.88 -14.63 -10.83
N ARG A 97 -10.73 -14.20 -11.35
CA ARG A 97 -9.57 -13.79 -10.53
C ARG A 97 -9.92 -12.56 -9.69
N LEU A 98 -10.57 -11.56 -10.29
CA LEU A 98 -11.02 -10.36 -9.57
C LEU A 98 -12.03 -10.67 -8.48
N LEU A 99 -12.99 -11.57 -8.75
CA LEU A 99 -13.95 -12.02 -7.75
C LEU A 99 -13.25 -12.76 -6.59
N ALA A 100 -12.35 -13.68 -6.89
CA ALA A 100 -11.56 -14.39 -5.87
C ALA A 100 -10.76 -13.40 -4.99
N LEU A 101 -10.14 -12.40 -5.61
CA LEU A 101 -9.39 -11.35 -4.90
C LEU A 101 -10.32 -10.53 -3.98
N LYS A 102 -11.50 -10.13 -4.47
CA LYS A 102 -12.50 -9.41 -3.65
C LYS A 102 -12.98 -10.24 -2.46
N LEU A 103 -13.23 -11.52 -2.67
CA LEU A 103 -13.63 -12.43 -1.58
C LEU A 103 -12.51 -12.57 -0.54
N THR A 104 -11.25 -12.69 -1.00
CA THR A 104 -10.09 -12.74 -0.11
C THR A 104 -9.96 -11.45 0.72
N PHE A 105 -10.10 -10.27 0.11
CA PHE A 105 -10.09 -9.00 0.85
C PHE A 105 -11.24 -8.89 1.85
N SER A 106 -12.43 -9.36 1.47
CA SER A 106 -13.59 -9.32 2.36
C SER A 106 -13.40 -10.24 3.56
N ASP A 107 -12.87 -11.44 3.35
CA ASP A 107 -12.52 -12.38 4.41
C ASP A 107 -11.43 -11.80 5.33
N MET A 108 -10.35 -11.26 4.77
CA MET A 108 -9.31 -10.59 5.55
C MET A 108 -9.87 -9.45 6.41
N PHE A 109 -10.68 -8.59 5.81
CA PHE A 109 -11.30 -7.49 6.55
C PHE A 109 -12.23 -7.98 7.66
N ALA A 110 -13.01 -9.01 7.41
CA ALA A 110 -13.88 -9.61 8.42
C ALA A 110 -13.07 -10.18 9.61
N ARG A 111 -11.96 -10.90 9.32
CA ARG A 111 -11.05 -11.41 10.34
C ARG A 111 -10.36 -10.31 11.14
N VAL A 112 -9.92 -9.23 10.47
CA VAL A 112 -9.40 -8.03 11.13
C VAL A 112 -10.44 -7.45 12.10
N CYS A 113 -11.68 -7.27 11.65
CA CYS A 113 -12.75 -6.72 12.47
C CYS A 113 -13.08 -7.60 13.69
N PHE A 114 -13.00 -8.92 13.53
CA PHE A 114 -13.22 -9.88 14.61
C PHE A 114 -12.05 -9.86 15.61
N ALA A 115 -10.83 -10.12 15.14
CA ALA A 115 -9.64 -10.27 16.00
C ALA A 115 -9.31 -8.98 16.76
N SER A 116 -9.41 -7.83 16.09
CA SER A 116 -9.11 -6.52 16.69
C SER A 116 -10.31 -5.88 17.41
N LYS A 117 -11.42 -6.62 17.57
CA LYS A 117 -12.62 -6.17 18.28
C LYS A 117 -13.14 -4.80 17.82
N ILE A 118 -13.03 -4.50 16.51
CA ILE A 118 -13.39 -3.19 15.96
C ILE A 118 -14.86 -2.89 16.28
N ALA A 119 -15.12 -1.80 16.98
CA ALA A 119 -16.47 -1.43 17.41
C ALA A 119 -17.36 -1.03 16.23
N ARG A 120 -16.82 -0.29 15.26
CA ARG A 120 -17.53 0.23 14.09
C ARG A 120 -16.84 -0.19 12.80
N THR A 121 -17.47 -1.10 12.07
CA THR A 121 -16.89 -1.77 10.88
C THR A 121 -17.08 -0.99 9.58
N SER A 122 -17.70 0.21 9.59
CA SER A 122 -17.82 1.01 8.37
C SER A 122 -16.45 1.46 7.88
N LEU A 123 -16.16 1.19 6.62
CA LEU A 123 -14.84 1.33 6.00
C LEU A 123 -14.80 2.52 5.03
N TYR A 124 -13.74 3.32 5.10
CA TYR A 124 -13.35 4.26 4.05
C TYR A 124 -12.04 3.79 3.42
N VAL A 125 -12.05 3.56 2.11
CA VAL A 125 -10.87 3.13 1.36
C VAL A 125 -10.25 4.33 0.66
N PHE A 126 -8.98 4.59 0.92
CA PHE A 126 -8.18 5.55 0.17
C PHE A 126 -7.75 4.93 -1.15
N SER A 127 -8.41 5.32 -2.24
CA SER A 127 -8.06 4.92 -3.61
C SER A 127 -7.86 6.16 -4.48
N SER A 128 -7.32 5.96 -5.68
CA SER A 128 -7.32 7.00 -6.70
C SER A 128 -8.76 7.37 -7.09
N PHE A 129 -8.99 8.63 -7.43
CA PHE A 129 -10.22 9.09 -8.05
C PHE A 129 -10.20 8.89 -9.57
N GLU A 130 -9.02 8.68 -10.14
CA GLU A 130 -8.84 8.45 -11.56
C GLU A 130 -9.05 6.99 -11.93
N THR A 131 -9.48 6.77 -13.17
CA THR A 131 -9.53 5.43 -13.75
C THR A 131 -8.24 5.19 -14.52
N ASP A 132 -7.38 4.38 -13.97
CA ASP A 132 -6.15 3.93 -14.59
C ASP A 132 -6.19 2.40 -14.87
N THR A 133 -5.12 1.84 -15.36
CA THR A 133 -4.96 0.40 -15.59
C THR A 133 -4.46 -0.35 -14.37
N SER A 134 -4.50 0.28 -13.18
CA SER A 134 -4.07 -0.36 -11.94
C SER A 134 -5.03 -1.48 -11.51
N LEU A 135 -4.53 -2.40 -10.71
CA LEU A 135 -5.36 -3.44 -10.10
C LEU A 135 -6.50 -2.83 -9.26
N THR A 136 -6.25 -1.73 -8.59
CA THR A 136 -7.26 -1.02 -7.79
C THR A 136 -8.41 -0.53 -8.67
N SER A 137 -8.11 0.07 -9.82
CA SER A 137 -9.13 0.50 -10.79
C SER A 137 -9.93 -0.68 -11.33
N LEU A 138 -9.29 -1.80 -11.66
CA LEU A 138 -9.99 -3.03 -12.08
C LEU A 138 -10.92 -3.58 -10.99
N LEU A 139 -10.49 -3.53 -9.73
CA LEU A 139 -11.31 -3.96 -8.59
C LEU A 139 -12.54 -3.07 -8.37
N LEU A 140 -12.45 -1.80 -8.78
CA LEU A 140 -13.53 -0.82 -8.68
C LEU A 140 -14.53 -0.88 -9.83
N ASP A 141 -14.15 -1.40 -11.00
CA ASP A 141 -15.01 -1.45 -12.16
C ASP A 141 -16.20 -2.37 -11.92
N GLU A 142 -17.40 -1.79 -11.82
CA GLU A 142 -18.65 -2.51 -11.57
C GLU A 142 -19.02 -3.47 -12.69
N ARG A 143 -18.59 -3.20 -13.94
CA ARG A 143 -18.84 -4.05 -15.10
C ARG A 143 -18.10 -5.38 -15.01
N VAL A 144 -17.00 -5.40 -14.27
CA VAL A 144 -16.14 -6.56 -14.11
C VAL A 144 -16.50 -7.39 -12.89
N SER A 145 -17.12 -6.79 -11.87
CA SER A 145 -17.41 -7.47 -10.62
C SER A 145 -18.75 -7.09 -9.99
N PRO A 146 -19.66 -8.03 -9.86
CA PRO A 146 -20.96 -7.80 -9.21
C PRO A 146 -20.82 -7.47 -7.72
N THR A 147 -21.78 -6.75 -7.23
CA THR A 147 -21.71 -5.81 -6.13
C THR A 147 -22.37 -6.24 -4.82
N TYR A 148 -22.42 -7.52 -4.50
CA TYR A 148 -23.10 -7.99 -3.28
C TYR A 148 -22.46 -7.51 -1.96
N LEU A 149 -21.15 -7.23 -1.96
CA LEU A 149 -20.42 -6.70 -0.79
C LEU A 149 -20.35 -5.16 -0.74
N SER A 150 -21.04 -4.49 -1.61
CA SER A 150 -20.98 -3.06 -1.84
C SER A 150 -21.56 -2.18 -0.74
N THR A 151 -22.46 -2.66 0.03
CA THR A 151 -23.06 -1.94 1.16
C THR A 151 -22.05 -1.69 2.28
N LEU A 152 -21.04 -2.55 2.42
CA LEU A 152 -19.98 -2.44 3.41
C LEU A 152 -18.93 -1.38 3.06
N GLN A 153 -18.78 -1.09 1.76
CA GLN A 153 -17.77 -0.18 1.21
C GLN A 153 -18.41 1.05 0.55
N ALA A 154 -19.52 1.53 1.06
CA ALA A 154 -20.30 2.59 0.43
C ALA A 154 -19.48 3.85 0.03
N PRO A 155 -18.57 4.39 0.85
CA PRO A 155 -17.73 5.53 0.45
C PRO A 155 -16.74 5.20 -0.67
N TYR A 156 -16.24 3.97 -0.73
CA TYR A 156 -15.28 3.53 -1.73
C TYR A 156 -15.87 3.54 -3.15
N ARG A 157 -17.10 3.09 -3.30
CA ARG A 157 -17.75 3.03 -4.62
C ARG A 157 -18.04 4.38 -5.25
N VAL A 158 -18.27 5.37 -4.42
CA VAL A 158 -18.60 6.68 -4.93
C VAL A 158 -17.36 7.43 -5.43
N GLN A 159 -16.15 7.04 -5.02
CA GLN A 159 -14.93 7.74 -5.43
C GLN A 159 -14.71 7.71 -6.95
N SER A 160 -15.01 6.60 -7.61
CA SER A 160 -14.91 6.49 -9.07
C SER A 160 -16.10 7.10 -9.84
N HIS A 161 -17.12 7.60 -9.13
CA HIS A 161 -18.29 8.16 -9.78
C HIS A 161 -17.96 9.47 -10.54
N PRO A 162 -18.44 9.68 -11.79
CA PRO A 162 -18.11 10.88 -12.57
C PRO A 162 -18.36 12.21 -11.85
N ALA A 163 -19.46 12.31 -11.09
CA ALA A 163 -19.76 13.50 -10.31
C ALA A 163 -18.73 13.78 -9.21
N ILE A 164 -18.13 12.74 -8.61
CA ILE A 164 -17.07 12.88 -7.61
C ILE A 164 -15.77 13.29 -8.30
N ARG A 165 -15.44 12.73 -9.46
CA ARG A 165 -14.26 13.15 -10.24
C ARG A 165 -14.37 14.64 -10.66
N SER A 166 -15.56 15.09 -11.04
CA SER A 166 -15.79 16.52 -11.31
C SER A 166 -15.54 17.39 -10.07
N LEU A 167 -15.92 16.93 -8.87
CA LEU A 167 -15.57 17.63 -7.63
C LEU A 167 -14.06 17.64 -7.37
N VAL A 168 -13.37 16.53 -7.66
CA VAL A 168 -11.90 16.46 -7.50
C VAL A 168 -11.21 17.44 -8.45
N SER A 169 -11.64 17.55 -9.71
CA SER A 169 -11.11 18.52 -10.67
C SER A 169 -11.32 19.96 -10.20
N LYS A 170 -12.43 20.26 -9.52
CA LYS A 170 -12.76 21.62 -9.05
C LYS A 170 -12.08 21.96 -7.70
N TYR A 171 -12.03 21.03 -6.76
CA TYR A 171 -11.67 21.31 -5.37
C TYR A 171 -10.39 20.61 -4.89
N GLY A 172 -9.88 19.66 -5.64
CA GLY A 172 -8.75 18.81 -5.25
C GLY A 172 -9.17 17.56 -4.49
N SER A 173 -8.27 16.59 -4.45
CA SER A 173 -8.51 15.27 -3.85
C SER A 173 -8.72 15.34 -2.34
N ALA A 174 -7.95 16.17 -1.62
CA ALA A 174 -8.05 16.31 -0.18
C ALA A 174 -9.39 16.90 0.26
N ALA A 175 -9.90 17.92 -0.44
CA ALA A 175 -11.21 18.52 -0.15
C ALA A 175 -12.36 17.51 -0.31
N VAL A 176 -12.31 16.71 -1.37
CA VAL A 176 -13.32 15.68 -1.63
C VAL A 176 -13.23 14.55 -0.60
N ARG A 177 -12.02 14.10 -0.24
CA ARG A 177 -11.81 13.10 0.81
C ARG A 177 -12.31 13.61 2.17
N LEU A 178 -11.98 14.84 2.53
CA LEU A 178 -12.48 15.47 3.76
C LEU A 178 -14.02 15.51 3.79
N TRP A 179 -14.65 15.91 2.70
CA TRP A 179 -16.11 15.93 2.60
C TRP A 179 -16.71 14.53 2.75
N LEU A 180 -16.20 13.54 2.01
CA LEU A 180 -16.66 12.14 2.10
C LEU A 180 -16.48 11.55 3.51
N LEU A 181 -15.33 11.78 4.16
CA LEU A 181 -15.06 11.34 5.52
C LEU A 181 -16.00 12.00 6.52
N THR A 182 -16.23 13.31 6.39
CA THR A 182 -17.10 14.08 7.29
C THR A 182 -18.54 13.61 7.20
N ILE A 183 -19.07 13.40 6.01
CA ILE A 183 -20.46 12.95 5.85
C ILE A 183 -20.65 11.49 6.25
N SER A 184 -19.73 10.59 5.91
CA SER A 184 -19.85 9.16 6.16
C SER A 184 -19.44 8.75 7.57
N ASN A 185 -18.49 9.46 8.19
CA ASN A 185 -17.95 9.20 9.52
C ASN A 185 -17.63 7.70 9.74
N PRO A 186 -16.69 7.12 8.98
CA PRO A 186 -16.37 5.69 9.04
C PRO A 186 -15.71 5.33 10.37
N GLY A 187 -15.71 4.04 10.72
CA GLY A 187 -14.97 3.52 11.87
C GLY A 187 -13.53 3.17 11.54
N VAL A 188 -13.29 2.79 10.28
CA VAL A 188 -12.02 2.27 9.80
C VAL A 188 -11.55 3.03 8.55
N LEU A 189 -10.28 3.42 8.52
CA LEU A 189 -9.60 3.88 7.31
C LEU A 189 -8.79 2.71 6.74
N TYR A 190 -8.76 2.60 5.43
CA TYR A 190 -7.94 1.62 4.74
C TYR A 190 -7.18 2.28 3.59
N SER A 191 -5.91 1.98 3.51
CA SER A 191 -5.07 2.24 2.34
C SER A 191 -4.07 1.12 2.15
N THR A 192 -3.82 0.72 0.92
CA THR A 192 -2.73 -0.22 0.64
C THR A 192 -1.40 0.37 1.08
N ASN A 193 -1.14 1.62 0.69
CA ASN A 193 0.09 2.32 1.06
C ASN A 193 -0.22 3.40 2.13
N PRO A 194 0.51 3.43 3.26
CA PRO A 194 0.32 4.44 4.30
C PRO A 194 0.57 5.87 3.81
N SER A 195 1.40 6.06 2.78
CA SER A 195 1.66 7.38 2.20
C SER A 195 0.39 8.12 1.77
N THR A 196 -0.61 7.40 1.23
CA THR A 196 -1.86 8.03 0.77
C THR A 196 -2.65 8.66 1.91
N ILE A 197 -2.64 8.05 3.09
CA ILE A 197 -3.29 8.61 4.29
C ILE A 197 -2.43 9.74 4.86
N SER A 198 -1.09 9.56 4.97
CA SER A 198 -0.22 10.58 5.53
C SER A 198 -0.24 11.87 4.70
N THR A 199 -0.08 11.76 3.38
CA THR A 199 -0.15 12.92 2.47
C THR A 199 -1.48 13.66 2.58
N PHE A 200 -2.60 12.93 2.66
CA PHE A 200 -3.90 13.55 2.87
C PHE A 200 -3.97 14.33 4.21
N LEU A 201 -3.45 13.76 5.29
CA LEU A 201 -3.47 14.42 6.61
C LEU A 201 -2.50 15.60 6.68
N ASP A 202 -1.35 15.51 6.02
CA ASP A 202 -0.40 16.61 5.88
C ASP A 202 -1.03 17.77 5.08
N GLU A 203 -1.71 17.47 3.96
CA GLU A 203 -2.42 18.47 3.17
C GLU A 203 -3.57 19.13 3.96
N LEU A 204 -4.28 18.38 4.80
CA LEU A 204 -5.26 18.98 5.70
C LEU A 204 -4.62 19.95 6.71
N ALA A 205 -3.42 19.65 7.19
CA ALA A 205 -2.73 20.47 8.17
C ALA A 205 -2.14 21.74 7.54
N SER A 206 -1.56 21.64 6.33
CA SER A 206 -0.86 22.74 5.66
C SER A 206 -1.77 23.59 4.76
N GLU A 207 -2.77 22.99 4.10
CA GLU A 207 -3.60 23.62 3.07
C GLU A 207 -5.10 23.68 3.49
N TRP A 208 -5.37 23.98 4.76
CA TRP A 208 -6.73 23.96 5.29
C TRP A 208 -7.76 24.82 4.52
N PRO A 209 -7.44 26.06 4.09
CA PRO A 209 -8.38 26.87 3.33
C PRO A 209 -8.86 26.19 2.04
N ARG A 210 -7.93 25.53 1.34
CA ARG A 210 -8.19 24.77 0.10
C ARG A 210 -8.96 23.49 0.43
N SER A 211 -8.51 22.73 1.42
CA SER A 211 -9.10 21.45 1.79
C SER A 211 -10.51 21.56 2.34
N SER A 212 -10.84 22.66 3.03
CA SER A 212 -12.19 22.92 3.59
C SER A 212 -13.17 23.57 2.58
N ARG A 213 -12.69 24.05 1.43
CA ARG A 213 -13.46 24.85 0.47
C ARG A 213 -14.74 24.16 -0.01
N LEU A 214 -14.66 22.90 -0.38
CA LEU A 214 -15.86 22.14 -0.82
C LEU A 214 -16.94 22.12 0.26
N ILE A 215 -16.56 21.97 1.52
CA ILE A 215 -17.51 21.93 2.64
C ILE A 215 -18.11 23.32 2.89
N LYS A 216 -17.32 24.39 2.76
CA LYS A 216 -17.82 25.77 2.85
C LYS A 216 -18.85 26.06 1.76
N ASP A 217 -18.53 25.76 0.50
CA ASP A 217 -19.43 25.94 -0.65
C ASP A 217 -20.70 25.09 -0.49
N TRP A 218 -20.56 23.82 -0.04
CA TRP A 218 -21.72 22.96 0.24
C TRP A 218 -22.63 23.50 1.33
N CYS A 219 -22.09 24.12 2.37
CA CYS A 219 -22.88 24.71 3.45
C CYS A 219 -23.56 26.02 3.04
N ASN A 220 -22.91 26.81 2.17
CA ASN A 220 -23.42 28.11 1.71
C ASN A 220 -24.52 27.93 0.66
N ASP A 221 -24.30 27.12 -0.35
CA ASP A 221 -25.24 26.88 -1.42
C ASP A 221 -25.27 25.41 -1.85
N PRO A 222 -26.00 24.55 -1.12
CA PRO A 222 -26.13 23.15 -1.53
C PRO A 222 -26.79 22.98 -2.90
N ALA A 223 -27.65 23.92 -3.31
CA ALA A 223 -28.41 23.79 -4.57
C ALA A 223 -27.53 23.89 -5.83
N SER A 224 -26.35 24.50 -5.73
CA SER A 224 -25.39 24.60 -6.84
C SER A 224 -24.75 23.26 -7.23
N PHE A 225 -24.91 22.23 -6.43
CA PHE A 225 -24.34 20.91 -6.71
C PHE A 225 -25.28 20.04 -7.52
N SER A 226 -24.72 19.18 -8.39
CA SER A 226 -25.51 18.33 -9.28
C SER A 226 -26.42 17.35 -8.52
N PRO A 227 -27.55 16.92 -9.14
CA PRO A 227 -28.44 15.91 -8.54
C PRO A 227 -27.71 14.61 -8.16
N ALA A 228 -26.69 14.21 -8.93
CA ALA A 228 -25.88 13.03 -8.65
C ALA A 228 -25.08 13.19 -7.34
N VAL A 229 -24.49 14.36 -7.08
CA VAL A 229 -23.80 14.66 -5.81
C VAL A 229 -24.77 14.60 -4.64
N HIS A 230 -25.99 15.15 -4.80
CA HIS A 230 -27.03 15.06 -3.77
C HIS A 230 -27.48 13.62 -3.51
N GLN A 231 -27.55 12.77 -4.54
CA GLN A 231 -27.87 11.35 -4.36
C GLN A 231 -26.79 10.63 -3.56
N ILE A 232 -25.50 10.86 -3.89
CA ILE A 232 -24.35 10.33 -3.16
C ILE A 232 -24.39 10.79 -1.71
N PHE A 233 -24.57 12.08 -1.47
CA PHE A 233 -24.68 12.66 -0.13
C PHE A 233 -25.80 12.00 0.69
N ARG A 234 -27.01 11.89 0.13
CA ARG A 234 -28.15 11.25 0.81
C ARG A 234 -27.87 9.79 1.19
N ARG A 235 -27.11 9.08 0.38
CA ARG A 235 -26.72 7.68 0.60
C ARG A 235 -25.67 7.54 1.70
N LEU A 236 -24.69 8.45 1.76
CA LEU A 236 -23.53 8.34 2.66
C LEU A 236 -23.74 8.99 4.02
N LYS A 237 -24.61 10.00 4.14
CA LYS A 237 -24.75 10.79 5.36
C LYS A 237 -24.98 9.93 6.60
N SER A 238 -24.15 10.16 7.62
CA SER A 238 -24.21 9.52 8.92
C SER A 238 -24.82 10.46 9.98
N ARG A 239 -25.19 9.92 11.13
CA ARG A 239 -25.69 10.75 12.26
C ARG A 239 -24.68 11.86 12.60
N GLY A 240 -25.18 13.07 12.87
CA GLY A 240 -24.37 14.22 13.28
C GLY A 240 -23.57 14.90 12.15
N TYR A 241 -23.73 14.50 10.89
CA TYR A 241 -23.02 15.10 9.76
C TYR A 241 -23.20 16.62 9.64
N ARG A 242 -24.40 17.16 9.93
CA ARG A 242 -24.68 18.59 9.87
C ARG A 242 -23.81 19.40 10.82
N LYS A 243 -23.65 18.91 12.08
CA LYS A 243 -22.79 19.55 13.08
C LYS A 243 -21.34 19.58 12.61
N ARG A 244 -20.84 18.45 12.10
CA ARG A 244 -19.45 18.35 11.61
C ARG A 244 -19.19 19.25 10.41
N LEU A 245 -20.08 19.26 9.40
CA LEU A 245 -19.95 20.14 8.24
C LEU A 245 -19.94 21.61 8.66
N LYS A 246 -20.86 22.02 9.56
CA LYS A 246 -20.91 23.39 10.07
C LYS A 246 -19.65 23.77 10.84
N GLN A 247 -19.13 22.89 11.67
CA GLN A 247 -17.88 23.13 12.40
C GLN A 247 -16.68 23.34 11.45
N ILE A 248 -16.57 22.51 10.40
CA ILE A 248 -15.50 22.64 9.40
C ILE A 248 -15.68 23.92 8.59
N ALA A 249 -16.89 24.24 8.16
CA ALA A 249 -17.18 25.46 7.38
C ALA A 249 -16.81 26.75 8.13
N LEU A 250 -17.01 26.76 9.45
CA LEU A 250 -16.71 27.91 10.31
C LEU A 250 -15.23 27.96 10.76
N SER A 251 -14.48 26.86 10.64
CA SER A 251 -13.11 26.82 11.12
C SER A 251 -12.16 27.57 10.20
N GLN A 252 -11.37 28.47 10.79
CA GLN A 252 -10.28 29.17 10.10
C GLN A 252 -8.94 28.41 10.19
N SER A 253 -8.83 27.48 11.14
CA SER A 253 -7.62 26.70 11.40
C SER A 253 -7.83 25.22 11.08
N PRO A 254 -6.75 24.48 10.78
CA PRO A 254 -6.81 23.03 10.55
C PRO A 254 -7.52 22.29 11.68
N MET A 255 -8.43 21.39 11.33
CA MET A 255 -9.12 20.53 12.29
C MET A 255 -8.56 19.12 12.23
N SER A 256 -8.40 18.50 13.40
CA SER A 256 -7.95 17.11 13.49
C SER A 256 -8.97 16.15 12.85
N LEU A 257 -8.49 15.00 12.38
CA LEU A 257 -9.38 13.94 11.88
C LEU A 257 -10.41 13.52 12.92
N ALA A 258 -10.04 13.59 14.21
CA ALA A 258 -10.94 13.33 15.32
C ALA A 258 -12.16 14.24 15.38
N SER A 259 -12.03 15.48 14.94
CA SER A 259 -13.11 16.45 14.87
C SER A 259 -13.94 16.25 13.60
N CYS A 260 -13.28 15.96 12.47
CA CYS A 260 -13.93 15.80 11.17
C CYS A 260 -14.68 14.46 11.03
N ALA A 261 -14.09 13.38 11.55
CA ALA A 261 -14.63 12.02 11.48
C ALA A 261 -14.41 11.27 12.82
N PRO A 262 -15.12 11.64 13.90
CA PRO A 262 -14.86 11.15 15.25
C PRO A 262 -15.05 9.65 15.46
N ALA A 263 -15.71 8.94 14.54
CA ALA A 263 -15.87 7.49 14.63
C ALA A 263 -14.63 6.73 14.17
N VAL A 264 -13.71 7.37 13.44
CA VAL A 264 -12.44 6.75 13.07
C VAL A 264 -11.64 6.43 14.33
N LYS A 265 -11.31 5.15 14.49
CA LYS A 265 -10.47 4.63 15.58
C LYS A 265 -9.37 3.71 15.08
N THR A 266 -9.52 3.21 13.88
CA THR A 266 -8.63 2.21 13.32
C THR A 266 -8.22 2.63 11.91
N TYR A 267 -6.95 2.42 11.59
CA TYR A 267 -6.48 2.49 10.22
C TYR A 267 -5.70 1.24 9.87
N ILE A 268 -5.90 0.78 8.64
CA ILE A 268 -5.36 -0.46 8.11
C ILE A 268 -4.50 -0.10 6.90
N CYS A 269 -3.24 -0.49 6.90
CA CYS A 269 -2.34 -0.30 5.77
C CYS A 269 -1.22 -1.34 5.78
N TRP A 270 -0.46 -1.35 4.69
CA TRP A 270 0.78 -2.10 4.62
C TRP A 270 1.84 -1.48 5.55
N THR A 271 2.60 -2.32 6.24
CA THR A 271 3.61 -1.89 7.22
C THR A 271 5.02 -2.42 6.92
N GLY A 272 5.20 -3.15 5.82
CA GLY A 272 6.48 -3.75 5.46
C GLY A 272 7.36 -2.89 4.55
N GLY A 273 8.64 -3.19 4.48
CA GLY A 273 9.59 -2.54 3.59
C GLY A 273 9.85 -1.07 3.93
N TYR A 274 9.82 -0.20 2.92
CA TYR A 274 10.27 1.20 3.02
C TYR A 274 9.19 2.19 3.46
N VAL A 275 8.11 1.75 4.09
CA VAL A 275 6.97 2.62 4.44
C VAL A 275 7.10 3.25 5.82
N GLN A 276 8.15 2.94 6.58
CA GLN A 276 8.34 3.45 7.94
C GLN A 276 8.23 4.98 8.05
N PRO A 277 8.82 5.80 7.16
CA PRO A 277 8.66 7.25 7.22
C PRO A 277 7.20 7.71 7.18
N PHE A 278 6.35 7.04 6.41
CA PHE A 278 4.92 7.36 6.35
C PHE A 278 4.16 6.88 7.59
N LEU A 279 4.57 5.77 8.19
CA LEU A 279 4.01 5.32 9.46
C LEU A 279 4.34 6.30 10.59
N ASP A 280 5.55 6.84 10.61
CA ASP A 280 5.96 7.86 11.59
C ASP A 280 5.15 9.16 11.44
N ARG A 281 4.90 9.59 10.20
CA ARG A 281 4.00 10.73 9.94
C ARG A 281 2.58 10.42 10.40
N LEU A 282 2.06 9.24 10.08
CA LEU A 282 0.74 8.82 10.54
C LEU A 282 0.64 8.82 12.06
N ALA A 283 1.66 8.38 12.78
CA ALA A 283 1.69 8.41 14.23
C ALA A 283 1.55 9.83 14.81
N LYS A 284 2.07 10.86 14.12
CA LYS A 284 1.88 12.26 14.52
C LYS A 284 0.42 12.70 14.40
N HIS A 285 -0.25 12.33 13.29
CA HIS A 285 -1.65 12.69 13.04
C HIS A 285 -2.65 11.76 13.73
N LEU A 286 -2.28 10.49 13.90
CA LEU A 286 -3.11 9.41 14.42
C LEU A 286 -2.45 8.76 15.64
N PRO A 287 -2.25 9.50 16.76
CA PRO A 287 -1.52 8.98 17.92
C PRO A 287 -2.27 7.89 18.67
N THR A 288 -1.51 6.92 19.19
CA THR A 288 -1.99 5.96 20.19
C THR A 288 -2.19 6.64 21.54
N PRO A 289 -3.15 6.18 22.39
CA PRO A 289 -4.03 5.02 22.20
C PRO A 289 -5.34 5.35 21.45
N ARG A 290 -5.51 6.59 20.98
CA ARG A 290 -6.75 7.01 20.30
C ARG A 290 -7.00 6.26 19.01
N TYR A 291 -5.95 5.97 18.26
CA TYR A 291 -6.00 5.26 16.98
C TYR A 291 -5.17 3.99 17.04
N THR A 292 -5.65 2.96 16.37
CA THR A 292 -4.97 1.66 16.27
C THR A 292 -4.57 1.40 14.83
N LEU A 293 -3.28 1.21 14.59
CA LEU A 293 -2.77 0.68 13.32
C LEU A 293 -2.94 -0.84 13.29
N ILE A 294 -3.48 -1.37 12.21
CA ILE A 294 -3.56 -2.81 11.98
C ILE A 294 -2.88 -3.13 10.64
N PRO A 295 -1.80 -3.89 10.65
CA PRO A 295 -1.23 -4.43 9.42
C PRO A 295 -2.15 -5.51 8.86
N MET A 296 -2.30 -5.58 7.54
CA MET A 296 -3.30 -6.48 6.95
C MET A 296 -2.72 -7.56 6.04
N TYR A 297 -1.76 -7.23 5.16
CA TYR A 297 -1.19 -8.18 4.19
C TYR A 297 0.05 -7.60 3.49
N SER A 298 0.77 -8.44 2.74
CA SER A 298 1.68 -8.01 1.68
C SER A 298 1.14 -8.44 0.33
N MET A 299 1.22 -7.54 -0.66
CA MET A 299 0.65 -7.76 -1.98
C MET A 299 1.37 -6.94 -3.04
N SER A 300 1.57 -7.55 -4.20
CA SER A 300 1.95 -6.89 -5.45
C SER A 300 0.81 -6.96 -6.48
N THR A 301 1.00 -6.37 -7.66
CA THR A 301 0.05 -6.53 -8.76
C THR A 301 -0.02 -7.99 -9.23
N GLU A 302 1.06 -8.72 -9.07
CA GLU A 302 1.20 -10.10 -9.49
C GLU A 302 0.41 -11.07 -8.60
N THR A 303 0.40 -10.83 -7.28
CA THR A 303 -0.22 -11.75 -6.32
C THR A 303 -0.45 -11.12 -4.95
N ILE A 304 -1.25 -11.78 -4.12
CA ILE A 304 -1.20 -11.61 -2.67
C ILE A 304 -0.05 -12.48 -2.16
N GLU A 305 0.96 -11.87 -1.59
CA GLU A 305 2.16 -12.54 -1.12
C GLU A 305 1.93 -13.20 0.23
N THR A 306 1.25 -12.49 1.12
CA THR A 306 0.92 -12.99 2.46
C THR A 306 -0.47 -12.58 2.90
N LEU A 307 -1.06 -13.37 3.78
CA LEU A 307 -2.31 -13.07 4.48
C LEU A 307 -2.07 -12.97 5.99
N PRO A 308 -2.81 -12.11 6.72
CA PRO A 308 -2.67 -12.02 8.16
C PRO A 308 -3.20 -13.27 8.84
N HIS A 309 -2.46 -13.72 9.84
CA HIS A 309 -2.88 -14.70 10.82
C HIS A 309 -2.83 -14.04 12.19
N PHE A 310 -3.99 -13.91 12.83
CA PHE A 310 -4.12 -13.26 14.13
C PHE A 310 -3.85 -14.27 15.23
N GLY A 311 -2.73 -14.13 15.92
CA GLY A 311 -2.43 -14.82 17.18
C GLY A 311 -3.00 -14.05 18.39
N ASP A 312 -2.69 -14.54 19.61
CA ASP A 312 -3.21 -13.94 20.84
C ASP A 312 -2.66 -12.53 21.10
N HIS A 313 -1.44 -12.24 20.65
CA HIS A 313 -0.76 -10.97 20.93
C HIS A 313 -0.22 -10.23 19.69
N ASP A 314 -0.21 -10.85 18.53
CA ASP A 314 0.41 -10.29 17.32
C ASP A 314 -0.27 -10.79 16.02
N VAL A 315 0.20 -10.23 14.91
CA VAL A 315 -0.23 -10.61 13.56
C VAL A 315 0.95 -11.17 12.81
N ALA A 316 0.86 -12.43 12.39
CA ALA A 316 1.80 -13.07 11.50
C ALA A 316 1.33 -12.96 10.04
N PHE A 317 2.25 -12.96 9.09
CA PHE A 317 1.96 -12.88 7.66
C PHE A 317 2.38 -14.17 6.96
N ILE A 318 1.41 -14.97 6.56
CA ILE A 318 1.65 -16.30 6.00
C ILE A 318 1.28 -16.40 4.51
N PRO A 319 2.02 -17.18 3.68
CA PRO A 319 1.80 -17.34 2.25
C PRO A 319 0.61 -18.28 1.97
N LEU A 320 -0.61 -17.77 2.07
CA LEU A 320 -1.83 -18.61 2.09
C LEU A 320 -2.93 -18.14 1.12
N ALA A 321 -2.62 -17.25 0.14
CA ALA A 321 -3.64 -16.79 -0.79
C ALA A 321 -4.17 -17.94 -1.67
N PRO A 322 -5.48 -17.99 -1.95
CA PRO A 322 -6.08 -19.04 -2.73
C PRO A 322 -5.57 -19.12 -4.16
N GLY A 323 -5.23 -20.31 -4.63
CA GLY A 323 -4.87 -20.56 -6.02
C GLY A 323 -3.43 -20.15 -6.40
N VAL A 324 -2.60 -19.81 -5.43
CA VAL A 324 -1.18 -19.47 -5.63
C VAL A 324 -0.30 -20.60 -5.15
N VAL A 325 0.69 -20.99 -5.97
CA VAL A 325 1.80 -21.84 -5.56
C VAL A 325 2.93 -20.94 -5.08
N TYR A 326 3.42 -21.19 -3.88
CA TYR A 326 4.52 -20.48 -3.24
C TYR A 326 5.75 -21.36 -3.19
N GLU A 327 6.81 -20.91 -3.82
CA GLU A 327 8.14 -21.47 -3.73
C GLU A 327 9.12 -20.33 -3.43
N PHE A 328 10.32 -20.65 -2.96
CA PHE A 328 11.28 -19.64 -2.54
C PHE A 328 12.69 -19.99 -3.01
N LEU A 329 13.46 -18.99 -3.43
CA LEU A 329 14.89 -19.14 -3.67
C LEU A 329 15.64 -18.75 -2.41
N ASN A 330 16.53 -19.61 -1.95
CA ASN A 330 17.47 -19.28 -0.88
C ASN A 330 18.68 -18.48 -1.43
N ASP A 331 19.64 -18.18 -0.57
CA ASP A 331 20.85 -17.44 -0.89
C ASP A 331 21.77 -18.18 -1.90
N THR A 332 21.74 -19.51 -1.91
CA THR A 332 22.47 -20.35 -2.85
C THR A 332 21.74 -20.54 -4.20
N GLY A 333 20.55 -19.94 -4.35
CA GLY A 333 19.74 -20.04 -5.57
C GLY A 333 18.93 -21.34 -5.69
N ASN A 334 18.87 -22.14 -4.64
CA ASN A 334 18.05 -23.35 -4.62
C ASN A 334 16.58 -23.03 -4.37
N LEU A 335 15.71 -23.71 -5.13
CA LEU A 335 14.26 -23.56 -4.99
C LEU A 335 13.75 -24.49 -3.90
N ILE A 336 13.09 -23.93 -2.88
CA ILE A 336 12.57 -24.65 -1.72
C ILE A 336 11.10 -24.33 -1.47
N ASP A 337 10.42 -25.22 -0.77
CA ASP A 337 9.01 -25.03 -0.37
C ASP A 337 8.88 -24.13 0.89
N ALA A 338 7.76 -23.45 1.04
CA ALA A 338 7.48 -22.57 2.18
C ALA A 338 7.71 -23.21 3.56
N SER A 339 7.52 -24.55 3.67
CA SER A 339 7.75 -25.26 4.93
C SER A 339 9.22 -25.43 5.31
N GLN A 340 10.14 -25.23 4.37
CA GLN A 340 11.59 -25.41 4.54
C GLN A 340 12.31 -24.11 4.91
N LEU A 341 11.62 -22.95 4.90
CA LEU A 341 12.23 -21.69 5.27
C LEU A 341 12.65 -21.71 6.73
N GLU A 342 13.84 -21.19 7.03
CA GLU A 342 14.41 -21.10 8.38
C GLU A 342 14.22 -19.69 8.96
N PRO A 343 13.87 -19.55 10.25
CA PRO A 343 13.80 -18.25 10.91
C PRO A 343 15.12 -17.46 10.79
N GLY A 344 14.99 -16.14 10.61
CA GLY A 344 16.11 -15.22 10.45
C GLY A 344 16.64 -15.08 9.02
N GLN A 345 16.42 -16.08 8.15
CA GLN A 345 16.97 -16.09 6.79
C GLN A 345 16.11 -15.30 5.79
N LEU A 346 16.75 -14.86 4.70
CA LEU A 346 16.14 -14.16 3.58
C LEU A 346 15.87 -15.11 2.43
N TYR A 347 14.71 -14.92 1.81
CA TYR A 347 14.28 -15.73 0.67
C TYR A 347 13.61 -14.86 -0.37
N GLU A 348 13.83 -15.19 -1.63
CA GLU A 348 13.14 -14.54 -2.74
C GLU A 348 11.89 -15.32 -3.11
N LEU A 349 10.76 -14.63 -3.23
CA LEU A 349 9.48 -15.24 -3.55
C LEU A 349 9.39 -15.63 -5.04
N VAL A 350 8.97 -16.87 -5.27
CA VAL A 350 8.64 -17.42 -6.59
C VAL A 350 7.20 -17.91 -6.57
N ILE A 351 6.41 -17.50 -7.56
CA ILE A 351 4.99 -17.84 -7.61
C ILE A 351 4.58 -18.54 -8.89
N SER A 352 3.52 -19.34 -8.78
CA SER A 352 2.81 -19.86 -9.95
C SER A 352 1.31 -19.78 -9.75
N ASP A 353 0.57 -19.48 -10.82
CA ASP A 353 -0.88 -19.37 -10.82
C ASP A 353 -1.52 -19.96 -12.09
N ALA A 354 -2.85 -19.86 -12.18
CA ALA A 354 -3.62 -20.28 -13.34
C ALA A 354 -3.62 -19.27 -14.49
N TYR A 355 -2.93 -18.13 -14.36
CA TYR A 355 -3.08 -16.95 -15.23
C TYR A 355 -1.79 -16.61 -15.99
N GLY A 356 -0.89 -17.58 -16.09
CA GLY A 356 0.33 -17.48 -16.89
C GLY A 356 1.61 -17.25 -16.11
N LEU A 357 1.53 -17.06 -14.78
CA LEU A 357 2.72 -17.01 -13.96
C LEU A 357 3.13 -18.44 -13.59
N LYS A 358 4.21 -18.94 -14.21
CA LYS A 358 4.79 -20.27 -13.95
C LYS A 358 6.21 -20.10 -13.44
N ARG A 359 6.44 -20.43 -12.16
CA ARG A 359 7.69 -20.17 -11.45
C ARG A 359 8.26 -18.79 -11.76
N TYR A 360 7.33 -17.82 -11.69
CA TYR A 360 7.68 -16.42 -11.88
C TYR A 360 8.44 -15.91 -10.66
N ARG A 361 9.62 -15.39 -10.91
CA ARG A 361 10.50 -14.77 -9.94
C ARG A 361 10.05 -13.33 -9.70
N THR A 362 9.63 -13.02 -8.48
CA THR A 362 9.04 -11.71 -8.17
C THR A 362 10.09 -10.61 -7.97
N ASP A 363 11.33 -10.98 -7.66
CA ASP A 363 12.40 -10.11 -7.13
C ASP A 363 12.11 -9.55 -5.72
N ASP A 364 11.07 -10.00 -5.07
CA ASP A 364 10.69 -9.55 -3.72
C ASP A 364 11.32 -10.47 -2.67
N LEU A 365 12.13 -9.87 -1.77
CA LEU A 365 12.82 -10.57 -0.68
C LEU A 365 12.00 -10.48 0.60
N PHE A 366 11.83 -11.62 1.21
CA PHE A 366 11.14 -11.80 2.49
C PHE A 366 12.07 -12.41 3.53
N ARG A 367 11.97 -11.91 4.76
CA ARG A 367 12.58 -12.54 5.93
C ARG A 367 11.58 -13.51 6.57
N CYS A 368 11.96 -14.73 6.81
CA CYS A 368 11.22 -15.63 7.68
C CYS A 368 11.48 -15.20 9.13
N VAL A 369 10.46 -14.68 9.82
CA VAL A 369 10.58 -14.21 11.20
C VAL A 369 10.53 -15.39 12.16
N ARG A 370 9.54 -16.26 11.95
CA ARG A 370 9.28 -17.47 12.77
C ARG A 370 8.39 -18.44 11.99
N LYS A 371 8.04 -19.54 12.62
CA LYS A 371 7.05 -20.49 12.08
C LYS A 371 5.72 -20.36 12.81
N ILE A 372 4.64 -20.38 12.02
CA ILE A 372 3.26 -20.53 12.48
C ILE A 372 2.81 -21.93 12.05
N HIS A 373 2.80 -22.87 12.96
CA HIS A 373 2.71 -24.30 12.63
C HIS A 373 3.81 -24.70 11.63
N SER A 374 3.45 -25.09 10.40
CA SER A 374 4.41 -25.46 9.36
C SER A 374 4.68 -24.34 8.35
N LEU A 375 4.09 -23.17 8.50
CA LEU A 375 4.21 -22.05 7.56
C LEU A 375 5.11 -20.93 8.10
N PRO A 376 5.86 -20.25 7.25
CA PRO A 376 6.67 -19.11 7.65
C PRO A 376 5.80 -17.88 7.90
N ASP A 377 6.10 -17.14 8.96
CA ASP A 377 5.73 -15.74 9.12
C ASP A 377 6.73 -14.89 8.34
N LEU A 378 6.27 -14.18 7.32
CA LEU A 378 7.08 -13.49 6.34
C LEU A 378 6.98 -11.98 6.47
N THR A 379 8.10 -11.31 6.59
CA THR A 379 8.18 -9.85 6.49
C THR A 379 8.85 -9.47 5.18
N PHE A 380 8.20 -8.65 4.38
CA PHE A 380 8.81 -8.07 3.18
C PHE A 380 9.97 -7.15 3.58
N VAL A 381 11.14 -7.37 3.01
CA VAL A 381 12.34 -6.58 3.31
C VAL A 381 12.61 -5.57 2.20
N ARG A 382 12.78 -6.05 0.96
CA ARG A 382 13.10 -5.20 -0.19
C ARG A 382 12.91 -5.94 -1.51
N ARG A 383 12.99 -5.20 -2.61
CA ARG A 383 13.22 -5.80 -3.93
C ARG A 383 14.71 -6.07 -4.14
N ARG A 384 15.04 -7.21 -4.72
CA ARG A 384 16.42 -7.59 -5.04
C ARG A 384 17.06 -6.61 -6.03
N THR A 385 16.29 -6.11 -6.98
CA THR A 385 16.74 -5.19 -8.03
C THR A 385 16.89 -3.74 -7.55
N LEU A 386 16.57 -3.40 -6.29
CA LEU A 386 16.86 -2.10 -5.71
C LEU A 386 18.29 -2.02 -5.20
N GLU A 387 19.23 -2.35 -6.06
CA GLU A 387 20.64 -2.00 -5.93
C GLU A 387 20.95 -0.85 -6.87
N TYR A 388 21.75 0.06 -6.41
CA TYR A 388 22.30 1.12 -7.23
C TYR A 388 23.82 1.18 -7.10
N SER A 389 24.46 1.46 -8.22
CA SER A 389 25.91 1.52 -8.29
C SER A 389 26.35 2.49 -9.40
N PHE A 390 27.12 3.50 -9.07
CA PHE A 390 27.81 4.35 -10.04
C PHE A 390 29.18 3.80 -10.41
N THR A 391 29.89 3.29 -9.39
CA THR A 391 31.28 2.89 -9.49
C THR A 391 31.55 1.50 -8.93
N GLY A 392 30.50 0.71 -8.67
CA GLY A 392 30.55 -0.64 -8.13
C GLY A 392 30.25 -0.75 -6.63
N GLU A 393 29.69 0.29 -6.00
CA GLU A 393 29.41 0.34 -4.55
C GLU A 393 28.18 -0.48 -4.13
N LYS A 394 27.26 -0.79 -5.04
CA LYS A 394 26.09 -1.65 -4.81
C LYS A 394 25.28 -1.31 -3.57
N LEU A 395 24.86 -0.05 -3.43
CA LEU A 395 23.98 0.36 -2.34
C LEU A 395 22.62 -0.31 -2.47
N THR A 396 22.14 -0.92 -1.38
CA THR A 396 20.83 -1.57 -1.33
C THR A 396 19.82 -0.72 -0.55
N GLY A 397 18.54 -0.87 -0.86
CA GLY A 397 17.49 -0.19 -0.12
C GLY A 397 17.45 -0.56 1.37
N GLU A 398 17.88 -1.78 1.77
CA GLU A 398 17.99 -2.19 3.15
C GLU A 398 19.09 -1.40 3.89
N GLN A 399 20.26 -1.26 3.27
CA GLN A 399 21.35 -0.45 3.81
C GLN A 399 20.92 1.01 4.00
N LEU A 400 20.22 1.58 3.02
CA LEU A 400 19.68 2.93 3.12
C LEU A 400 18.63 3.08 4.23
N SER A 401 17.78 2.10 4.42
CA SER A 401 16.80 2.13 5.52
C SER A 401 17.49 2.18 6.88
N ILE A 402 18.54 1.35 7.08
CA ILE A 402 19.34 1.36 8.31
C ILE A 402 20.03 2.72 8.52
N VAL A 403 20.62 3.29 7.46
CA VAL A 403 21.25 4.62 7.52
C VAL A 403 20.22 5.68 7.91
N PHE A 404 19.05 5.66 7.28
CA PHE A 404 17.99 6.63 7.55
C PHE A 404 17.42 6.52 8.96
N ASP A 405 17.30 5.32 9.51
CA ASP A 405 16.87 5.13 10.90
C ASP A 405 17.90 5.69 11.89
N ARG A 406 19.17 5.46 11.64
CA ARG A 406 20.25 6.03 12.46
C ARG A 406 20.34 7.57 12.33
N LEU A 407 20.20 8.12 11.12
CA LEU A 407 20.14 9.57 10.93
C LEU A 407 18.95 10.20 11.66
N ARG A 408 17.79 9.50 11.68
CA ARG A 408 16.60 9.96 12.39
C ARG A 408 16.80 10.02 13.90
N ALA A 409 17.60 9.13 14.45
CA ALA A 409 17.94 9.16 15.87
C ALA A 409 18.85 10.36 16.23
N MET A 410 19.64 10.85 15.28
CA MET A 410 20.58 11.97 15.48
C MET A 410 19.99 13.35 15.09
N TYR A 411 19.10 13.37 14.12
CA TYR A 411 18.52 14.59 13.56
C TYR A 411 16.98 14.49 13.50
N PRO A 412 16.24 15.57 13.81
CA PRO A 412 14.77 15.60 13.80
C PRO A 412 14.23 15.69 12.37
N LEU A 413 14.59 14.73 11.53
CA LEU A 413 14.20 14.68 10.12
C LEU A 413 12.99 13.75 9.93
N THR A 414 12.06 14.13 9.04
CA THR A 414 10.87 13.34 8.75
C THR A 414 11.07 12.39 7.60
N ASP A 415 11.16 12.88 6.38
CA ASP A 415 11.27 12.04 5.18
C ASP A 415 12.50 12.38 4.36
N ARG A 416 13.08 11.33 3.79
CA ARG A 416 14.29 11.47 3.00
C ARG A 416 14.40 10.37 1.95
N LEU A 417 15.10 10.68 0.89
CA LEU A 417 15.50 9.73 -0.14
C LEU A 417 16.89 10.08 -0.67
N LEU A 418 17.60 9.10 -1.18
CA LEU A 418 18.81 9.32 -1.95
C LEU A 418 18.48 9.37 -3.43
N THR A 419 19.13 10.29 -4.14
CA THR A 419 19.18 10.29 -5.60
C THR A 419 20.64 10.32 -6.05
N CYS A 420 20.85 10.03 -7.31
CA CYS A 420 22.16 9.93 -7.91
C CYS A 420 22.43 11.14 -8.79
N VAL A 421 23.61 11.72 -8.69
CA VAL A 421 24.07 12.79 -9.58
C VAL A 421 25.23 12.28 -10.41
N PRO A 422 25.05 12.12 -11.74
CA PRO A 422 26.09 11.62 -12.65
C PRO A 422 27.08 12.75 -13.01
N SER A 423 27.73 13.33 -11.99
CA SER A 423 28.81 14.30 -12.15
C SER A 423 30.17 13.60 -12.24
N GLN A 424 31.26 14.37 -12.27
CA GLN A 424 32.64 13.85 -12.19
C GLN A 424 33.37 14.47 -10.98
N PRO A 425 33.60 13.69 -9.92
CA PRO A 425 33.12 12.30 -9.70
C PRO A 425 31.61 12.23 -9.47
N PRO A 426 30.96 11.10 -9.79
CA PRO A 426 29.57 10.90 -9.45
C PRO A 426 29.38 10.91 -7.93
N HIS A 427 28.24 11.36 -7.46
CA HIS A 427 27.93 11.42 -6.03
C HIS A 427 26.47 11.15 -5.74
N TYR A 428 26.15 10.91 -4.47
CA TYR A 428 24.79 10.80 -3.99
C TYR A 428 24.31 12.12 -3.42
N LYS A 429 23.02 12.41 -3.62
CA LYS A 429 22.35 13.56 -3.04
C LYS A 429 21.26 13.07 -2.07
N LEU A 430 21.32 13.52 -0.84
CA LEU A 430 20.30 13.27 0.18
C LEU A 430 19.23 14.35 0.06
N MET A 431 18.03 13.96 -0.37
CA MET A 431 16.89 14.86 -0.51
C MET A 431 16.03 14.77 0.75
N LEU A 432 15.77 15.89 1.38
CA LEU A 432 14.93 16.04 2.57
C LEU A 432 13.55 16.55 2.14
N ILE A 433 12.50 15.76 2.40
CA ILE A 433 11.15 16.03 1.92
C ILE A 433 10.35 16.72 3.01
N GLY A 434 9.94 17.97 2.76
CA GLY A 434 9.06 18.72 3.66
C GLY A 434 9.71 19.31 4.90
N ASP A 435 11.00 19.14 5.10
CA ASP A 435 11.77 19.73 6.18
C ASP A 435 12.52 20.98 5.70
N SER A 436 12.51 22.03 6.50
CA SER A 436 13.40 23.18 6.32
C SER A 436 14.67 22.91 7.12
N TYR A 437 15.54 22.05 6.60
CA TYR A 437 16.86 21.86 7.19
C TYR A 437 17.78 23.01 6.72
N SER A 438 18.13 23.87 7.63
CA SER A 438 19.05 25.01 7.41
C SER A 438 20.48 24.71 7.90
N GLY A 439 20.81 23.44 8.02
CA GLY A 439 22.03 23.05 8.68
C GLY A 439 23.11 22.58 7.74
N ASP A 440 24.23 22.69 8.28
CA ASP A 440 25.58 22.45 7.91
C ASP A 440 25.85 21.12 7.21
N ASP A 441 27.04 20.97 6.65
CA ASP A 441 27.67 19.75 6.13
C ASP A 441 27.65 18.55 7.12
N ALA A 442 27.24 18.77 8.37
CA ALA A 442 27.17 17.75 9.42
C ALA A 442 26.24 16.58 9.08
N LEU A 443 25.06 16.86 8.48
CA LEU A 443 24.13 15.80 8.08
C LEU A 443 24.68 15.00 6.89
N ALA A 444 25.25 15.68 5.89
CA ALA A 444 25.92 15.04 4.76
C ALA A 444 27.06 14.14 5.23
N THR A 445 27.90 14.66 6.12
CA THR A 445 29.03 13.94 6.71
C THR A 445 28.56 12.72 7.52
N SER A 446 27.51 12.86 8.33
CA SER A 446 26.95 11.75 9.10
C SER A 446 26.35 10.67 8.19
N CYS A 447 25.64 11.06 7.13
CA CYS A 447 25.10 10.13 6.15
C CYS A 447 26.22 9.36 5.43
N ASP A 448 27.25 10.07 4.99
CA ASP A 448 28.42 9.49 4.32
C ASP A 448 29.17 8.50 5.24
N ALA A 449 29.37 8.88 6.49
CA ALA A 449 30.02 8.03 7.49
C ALA A 449 29.23 6.73 7.76
N LEU A 450 27.92 6.83 7.91
CA LEU A 450 27.04 5.68 8.10
C LEU A 450 27.02 4.76 6.88
N LEU A 451 26.99 5.30 5.67
CA LEU A 451 27.11 4.51 4.44
C LEU A 451 28.47 3.82 4.34
N CYS A 452 29.55 4.49 4.71
CA CYS A 452 30.89 3.89 4.79
C CYS A 452 30.98 2.78 5.82
N GLU A 453 30.26 2.89 6.94
CA GLU A 453 30.21 1.84 7.97
C GLU A 453 29.51 0.58 7.45
N ILE A 454 28.33 0.76 6.79
CA ILE A 454 27.44 -0.33 6.43
C ILE A 454 27.86 -0.99 5.10
N ASN A 455 28.49 -0.26 4.18
CA ASN A 455 28.86 -0.76 2.86
C ASN A 455 30.35 -0.56 2.60
N CYS A 456 31.09 -1.67 2.62
CA CYS A 456 32.56 -1.66 2.42
C CYS A 456 32.97 -1.20 1.01
N GLU A 457 32.15 -1.50 -0.02
CA GLU A 457 32.38 -1.08 -1.38
C GLU A 457 32.16 0.44 -1.53
N TYR A 458 31.11 0.98 -0.92
CA TYR A 458 30.87 2.41 -0.84
C TYR A 458 32.10 3.12 -0.22
N ARG A 459 32.54 2.65 0.95
CA ARG A 459 33.74 3.18 1.63
C ARG A 459 34.98 3.16 0.72
N ALA A 460 35.22 2.05 0.01
CA ALA A 460 36.36 1.93 -0.89
C ALA A 460 36.28 2.94 -2.07
N LYS A 461 35.10 3.19 -2.61
CA LYS A 461 34.90 4.17 -3.69
C LYS A 461 35.06 5.60 -3.21
N ARG A 462 34.58 5.92 -1.99
CA ARG A 462 34.80 7.22 -1.33
C ARG A 462 36.27 7.46 -1.08
N ALA A 463 36.97 6.50 -0.47
CA ALA A 463 38.40 6.59 -0.18
C ALA A 463 39.26 6.76 -1.43
N SER A 464 38.85 6.18 -2.55
CA SER A 464 39.60 6.29 -3.83
C SER A 464 39.20 7.50 -4.68
N GLY A 465 38.28 8.36 -4.21
CA GLY A 465 37.83 9.55 -4.97
C GLY A 465 36.95 9.23 -6.20
N ARG A 466 36.62 7.94 -6.44
CA ARG A 466 35.75 7.56 -7.54
C ARG A 466 34.29 7.92 -7.28
N LEU A 467 33.92 8.14 -6.02
CA LEU A 467 32.62 8.61 -5.59
C LEU A 467 32.80 9.91 -4.79
N GLY A 468 32.09 10.96 -5.17
CA GLY A 468 32.08 12.26 -4.51
C GLY A 468 31.37 12.27 -3.16
N PRO A 469 31.51 13.36 -2.36
CA PRO A 469 30.80 13.52 -1.10
C PRO A 469 29.30 13.61 -1.31
N ILE A 470 28.54 13.26 -0.27
CA ILE A 470 27.08 13.44 -0.28
C ILE A 470 26.74 14.92 -0.23
N GLU A 471 25.79 15.34 -1.07
CA GLU A 471 25.14 16.64 -0.99
C GLU A 471 23.77 16.50 -0.31
N VAL A 472 23.32 17.57 0.37
CA VAL A 472 21.98 17.64 0.98
C VAL A 472 21.14 18.68 0.26
N GLN A 473 19.90 18.37 -0.07
CA GLN A 473 18.94 19.28 -0.69
C GLN A 473 17.56 19.17 -0.06
N ASN A 474 16.98 20.32 0.31
CA ASN A 474 15.57 20.38 0.71
C ASN A 474 14.66 20.39 -0.52
N VAL A 475 13.61 19.56 -0.52
CA VAL A 475 12.65 19.47 -1.61
C VAL A 475 11.22 19.43 -1.07
N LYS A 476 10.28 19.99 -1.83
CA LYS A 476 8.87 19.86 -1.52
C LYS A 476 8.33 18.55 -2.10
N LEU A 477 7.43 17.89 -1.37
CA LEU A 477 6.78 16.67 -1.88
C LEU A 477 6.01 16.95 -3.19
N SER A 478 5.39 18.12 -3.31
CA SER A 478 4.71 18.56 -4.54
C SER A 478 5.63 18.54 -5.76
N ASP A 479 6.87 18.95 -5.59
CA ASP A 479 7.82 19.05 -6.69
C ASP A 479 8.28 17.65 -7.13
N LEU A 480 8.47 16.74 -6.18
CA LEU A 480 8.74 15.33 -6.46
C LEU A 480 7.58 14.64 -7.18
N VAL A 481 6.35 14.88 -6.75
CA VAL A 481 5.14 14.33 -7.38
C VAL A 481 4.98 14.89 -8.80
N ALA A 482 5.25 16.16 -9.01
CA ALA A 482 5.17 16.78 -10.35
C ALA A 482 6.15 16.15 -11.36
N THR A 483 7.30 15.66 -10.90
CA THR A 483 8.28 14.97 -11.78
C THR A 483 7.88 13.53 -12.13
N ASN A 484 6.95 12.93 -11.39
CA ASN A 484 6.46 11.59 -11.65
C ASN A 484 4.94 11.45 -11.38
N PRO A 485 4.09 11.68 -12.39
CA PRO A 485 2.63 11.67 -12.25
C PRO A 485 2.05 10.37 -11.65
N THR A 486 2.76 9.24 -11.79
CA THR A 486 2.32 7.97 -11.18
C THR A 486 2.39 7.99 -9.65
N TRP A 487 3.13 8.90 -9.06
CA TRP A 487 3.27 9.02 -7.61
C TRP A 487 2.04 9.66 -6.95
N GLU A 488 1.24 10.40 -7.68
CA GLU A 488 -0.02 10.95 -7.17
C GLU A 488 -1.03 9.86 -6.79
N THR A 489 -1.01 8.73 -7.50
CA THR A 489 -1.95 7.62 -7.29
C THR A 489 -1.34 6.40 -6.62
N GLN A 490 -0.04 6.17 -6.80
CA GLN A 490 0.69 5.01 -6.29
C GLN A 490 2.07 5.40 -5.76
N PHE A 491 2.13 6.35 -4.85
CA PHE A 491 3.40 6.76 -4.26
C PHE A 491 4.04 5.56 -3.55
N LYS A 492 5.13 5.05 -4.14
CA LYS A 492 6.02 4.09 -3.52
C LYS A 492 7.26 4.86 -3.09
N PHE A 493 7.42 5.05 -1.80
CA PHE A 493 8.66 5.59 -1.28
C PHE A 493 9.80 4.64 -1.64
N LEU A 494 10.65 5.08 -2.55
CA LEU A 494 11.90 4.40 -2.86
C LEU A 494 13.00 5.17 -2.12
N PRO A 495 13.76 4.52 -1.23
CA PRO A 495 14.84 5.19 -0.52
C PRO A 495 15.96 5.66 -1.45
N LEU A 496 15.98 5.13 -2.68
CA LEU A 496 16.92 5.48 -3.74
C LEU A 496 16.20 5.69 -5.07
N LEU A 497 16.42 6.83 -5.70
CA LEU A 497 16.01 7.12 -7.08
C LEU A 497 17.18 6.94 -8.04
N ARG A 498 16.97 6.21 -9.13
CA ARG A 498 18.02 5.93 -10.14
C ARG A 498 18.28 7.07 -11.11
N ALA A 499 17.30 7.95 -11.30
CA ALA A 499 17.45 9.13 -12.14
C ALA A 499 17.65 10.37 -11.27
N PRO A 500 18.51 11.30 -11.65
CA PRO A 500 18.59 12.58 -10.97
C PRO A 500 17.23 13.26 -11.07
N VAL A 501 16.69 13.64 -9.94
CA VAL A 501 15.53 14.53 -9.90
C VAL A 501 16.10 15.93 -10.14
N LEU A 502 15.95 16.40 -11.37
CA LEU A 502 16.24 17.80 -11.73
C LEU A 502 15.07 18.64 -11.21
N ILE A 503 15.22 19.20 -10.02
CA ILE A 503 14.32 20.20 -9.43
C ILE A 503 15.06 21.52 -9.42
#